data_30cd85af4c371819edf191a80dded56e
#
_entry.id   30cd85af4c371819edf191a80dded56e
#
_cell.length_a   1.000
_cell.length_b   1.000
_cell.length_c   1.000
_cell.angle_alpha   90.00
_cell.angle_beta   90.00
_cell.angle_gamma   90.00
#
_symmetry.space_group_name_H-M   'P 1'
#
loop_
_entity.id
_entity.type
_entity.pdbx_description
1 polymer ?
#
loop_
_entity_poly.entity_id
_entity_poly.type
_entity_poly.pdbx_seq_one_letter_code
_entity_poly.pdbx_strand_id
1 'polypeptide(L)'
;MIKQIKVIMLAAIVTGCSSPPPPVPVEWDKAAAPLNTSLPQWSHNNVIVPSPTVNGKWTSSISAQSFYDTIWTPAVFYAVAHSTRIVVTAQSGTDFFNAKNWLRQNGAKGVIEYQPVFNCLTCRETTIYFSR
;
A
#
# COMPACT_ATOMS: atom_id res chain seq x y z
N MET A 1 -63.01 9.56 39.85
CA MET A 1 -61.94 10.20 38.98
C MET A 1 -60.59 9.51 39.03
N ILE A 2 -60.15 8.92 40.13
CA ILE A 2 -58.80 8.29 40.27
C ILE A 2 -58.63 7.00 39.46
N LYS A 3 -59.71 6.24 39.18
CA LYS A 3 -59.63 5.01 38.38
C LYS A 3 -59.36 5.26 36.87
N GLN A 4 -59.82 6.38 36.33
CA GLN A 4 -59.62 6.75 34.92
C GLN A 4 -58.18 7.15 34.64
N ILE A 5 -57.52 7.78 35.59
CA ILE A 5 -56.12 8.23 35.46
C ILE A 5 -55.13 7.05 35.41
N LYS A 6 -55.41 5.95 36.14
CA LYS A 6 -54.61 4.74 36.11
C LYS A 6 -54.67 3.98 34.79
N VAL A 7 -55.80 4.01 34.14
CA VAL A 7 -55.97 3.34 32.78
C VAL A 7 -55.23 4.12 31.69
N ILE A 8 -55.24 5.47 31.77
CA ILE A 8 -54.52 6.31 30.79
C ILE A 8 -52.99 6.20 30.98
N MET A 9 -52.49 6.05 32.22
CA MET A 9 -51.07 5.89 32.48
C MET A 9 -50.53 4.51 32.03
N LEU A 10 -51.36 3.47 32.04
CA LEU A 10 -50.97 2.14 31.59
C LEU A 10 -50.92 2.01 30.05
N ALA A 11 -51.73 2.81 29.33
CA ALA A 11 -51.76 2.82 27.84
C ALA A 11 -50.54 3.54 27.23
N ALA A 12 -49.85 4.42 27.98
CA ALA A 12 -48.68 5.16 27.48
C ALA A 12 -47.38 4.36 27.43
N ILE A 13 -47.34 3.14 28.01
CA ILE A 13 -46.12 2.33 28.12
C ILE A 13 -45.93 1.36 26.92
N VAL A 14 -46.95 1.19 26.08
CA VAL A 14 -46.93 0.17 25.01
C VAL A 14 -46.54 0.74 23.63
N THR A 15 -46.19 2.01 23.49
CA THR A 15 -45.88 2.64 22.21
C THR A 15 -44.39 2.69 21.85
N GLY A 16 -43.52 1.88 22.49
CA GLY A 16 -42.06 1.97 22.42
C GLY A 16 -41.33 0.96 21.58
N CYS A 17 -41.99 0.14 20.72
CA CYS A 17 -41.30 -0.76 19.83
C CYS A 17 -41.58 -0.38 18.37
N SER A 18 -40.94 0.68 17.87
CA SER A 18 -40.80 0.85 16.44
C SER A 18 -39.74 -0.16 15.96
N SER A 19 -40.14 -1.08 15.08
CA SER A 19 -39.20 -1.97 14.40
C SER A 19 -38.11 -1.11 13.71
N PRO A 20 -36.84 -1.48 13.78
CA PRO A 20 -35.81 -0.79 13.03
C PRO A 20 -36.18 -0.81 11.54
N PRO A 21 -35.87 0.24 10.79
CA PRO A 21 -36.13 0.27 9.36
C PRO A 21 -35.51 -0.95 8.69
N PRO A 22 -36.17 -1.52 7.66
CA PRO A 22 -35.63 -2.67 6.95
C PRO A 22 -34.22 -2.35 6.43
N PRO A 23 -33.28 -3.31 6.46
CA PRO A 23 -31.93 -3.10 5.95
C PRO A 23 -32.00 -2.71 4.48
N VAL A 24 -31.13 -1.80 4.07
CA VAL A 24 -31.01 -1.37 2.67
C VAL A 24 -30.70 -2.59 1.82
N PRO A 25 -31.41 -2.83 0.70
CA PRO A 25 -31.13 -3.95 -0.16
C PRO A 25 -29.68 -3.89 -0.67
N VAL A 26 -28.96 -4.99 -0.56
CA VAL A 26 -27.57 -5.09 -1.01
C VAL A 26 -27.58 -5.32 -2.52
N GLU A 27 -27.01 -4.40 -3.27
CA GLU A 27 -26.82 -4.54 -4.72
C GLU A 27 -25.58 -5.40 -4.99
N TRP A 28 -25.77 -6.72 -5.10
CA TRP A 28 -24.67 -7.67 -5.31
C TRP A 28 -23.95 -7.52 -6.65
N ASP A 29 -24.64 -6.97 -7.65
CA ASP A 29 -24.11 -6.78 -9.01
C ASP A 29 -23.38 -5.44 -9.21
N LYS A 30 -23.35 -4.61 -8.18
CA LYS A 30 -22.63 -3.34 -8.25
C LYS A 30 -21.15 -3.57 -8.09
N ALA A 31 -20.36 -3.10 -9.05
CA ALA A 31 -18.91 -3.13 -8.96
C ALA A 31 -18.45 -2.47 -7.64
N ALA A 32 -17.58 -3.16 -6.91
CA ALA A 32 -17.07 -2.64 -5.65
C ALA A 32 -16.37 -1.30 -5.88
N ALA A 33 -16.78 -0.28 -5.12
CA ALA A 33 -16.06 1.00 -5.14
C ALA A 33 -14.67 0.80 -4.51
N PRO A 34 -13.58 1.17 -5.20
CA PRO A 34 -12.25 1.06 -4.64
C PRO A 34 -12.12 1.99 -3.43
N LEU A 35 -11.91 1.41 -2.26
CA LEU A 35 -11.60 2.15 -1.03
C LEU A 35 -10.09 2.37 -0.97
N ASN A 36 -9.69 3.57 -0.51
CA ASN A 36 -8.27 3.92 -0.28
C ASN A 36 -7.38 3.77 -1.53
N THR A 37 -7.79 4.34 -2.64
CA THR A 37 -6.99 4.35 -3.90
C THR A 37 -5.61 5.00 -3.75
N SER A 38 -5.37 5.73 -2.66
CA SER A 38 -4.07 6.31 -2.32
C SER A 38 -3.11 5.33 -1.65
N LEU A 39 -3.59 4.19 -1.17
CA LEU A 39 -2.76 3.15 -0.57
C LEU A 39 -2.21 2.19 -1.63
N PRO A 40 -1.04 1.58 -1.38
CA PRO A 40 -0.50 0.53 -2.24
C PRO A 40 -1.51 -0.62 -2.37
N GLN A 41 -1.85 -0.97 -3.60
CA GLN A 41 -2.73 -2.11 -3.87
C GLN A 41 -1.89 -3.30 -4.33
N TRP A 42 -2.20 -4.47 -3.81
CA TRP A 42 -1.54 -5.72 -4.16
C TRP A 42 -2.32 -6.44 -5.26
N SER A 43 -1.62 -6.88 -6.28
CA SER A 43 -2.16 -7.81 -7.28
C SER A 43 -1.96 -9.26 -6.83
N HIS A 44 -2.54 -10.22 -7.57
CA HIS A 44 -2.41 -11.65 -7.28
C HIS A 44 -0.96 -12.16 -7.21
N ASN A 45 0.00 -11.43 -7.77
CA ASN A 45 1.43 -11.79 -7.78
C ASN A 45 2.25 -10.94 -6.81
N ASN A 46 1.65 -10.35 -5.78
CA ASN A 46 2.28 -9.41 -4.85
C ASN A 46 2.90 -8.17 -5.54
N VAL A 47 2.48 -7.87 -6.76
CA VAL A 47 2.92 -6.67 -7.47
C VAL A 47 2.11 -5.48 -6.98
N ILE A 48 2.78 -4.41 -6.54
CA ILE A 48 2.11 -3.16 -6.18
C ILE A 48 1.63 -2.46 -7.45
N VAL A 49 0.33 -2.20 -7.51
CA VAL A 49 -0.24 -1.38 -8.59
C VAL A 49 0.04 0.08 -8.27
N PRO A 50 0.74 0.82 -9.16
CA PRO A 50 1.01 2.23 -8.93
C PRO A 50 -0.28 3.03 -8.79
N SER A 51 -0.39 3.80 -7.70
CA SER A 51 -1.52 4.72 -7.51
C SER A 51 -1.34 5.94 -8.42
N PRO A 52 -2.37 6.35 -9.18
CA PRO A 52 -2.32 7.55 -10.01
C PRO A 52 -2.28 8.84 -9.18
N THR A 53 -2.63 8.77 -7.89
CA THR A 53 -2.78 9.93 -7.01
C THR A 53 -1.57 10.17 -6.10
N VAL A 54 -0.45 9.46 -6.30
CA VAL A 54 0.76 9.66 -5.50
C VAL A 54 1.36 11.03 -5.80
N ASN A 55 1.31 11.90 -4.81
CA ASN A 55 1.87 13.25 -4.86
C ASN A 55 2.96 13.39 -3.78
N GLY A 56 3.85 14.36 -4.00
CA GLY A 56 4.90 14.70 -3.03
C GLY A 56 6.29 14.27 -3.46
N LYS A 57 7.27 14.83 -2.76
CA LYS A 57 8.69 14.49 -2.90
C LYS A 57 9.13 13.70 -1.69
N TRP A 58 9.80 12.60 -1.90
CA TRP A 58 10.34 11.75 -0.84
C TRP A 58 11.59 11.02 -1.32
N THR A 59 12.38 10.55 -0.37
CA THR A 59 13.55 9.72 -0.61
C THR A 59 13.52 8.52 0.35
N SER A 60 14.01 7.39 -0.11
CA SER A 60 14.16 6.17 0.68
C SER A 60 15.37 5.38 0.18
N SER A 61 15.91 4.50 0.99
CA SER A 61 16.99 3.61 0.57
C SER A 61 16.86 2.22 1.19
N ILE A 62 17.38 1.24 0.50
CA ILE A 62 17.52 -0.15 0.96
C ILE A 62 18.89 -0.68 0.60
N SER A 63 19.42 -1.61 1.40
CA SER A 63 20.69 -2.30 1.12
C SER A 63 20.52 -3.79 1.31
N ALA A 64 21.11 -4.58 0.42
CA ALA A 64 21.15 -6.03 0.53
C ALA A 64 22.30 -6.63 -0.28
N GLN A 65 22.72 -7.84 0.09
CA GLN A 65 23.61 -8.66 -0.72
C GLN A 65 22.84 -9.40 -1.81
N SER A 66 21.62 -9.83 -1.50
CA SER A 66 20.68 -10.45 -2.44
C SER A 66 19.29 -9.88 -2.25
N PHE A 67 18.71 -9.32 -3.31
CA PHE A 67 17.36 -8.76 -3.27
C PHE A 67 16.29 -9.83 -3.39
N TYR A 68 16.59 -10.98 -3.97
CA TYR A 68 15.65 -12.09 -4.17
C TYR A 68 15.45 -12.91 -2.89
N ASP A 69 16.48 -12.99 -2.04
CA ASP A 69 16.44 -13.79 -0.81
C ASP A 69 16.02 -12.98 0.43
N THR A 70 15.84 -11.66 0.26
CA THR A 70 15.45 -10.76 1.34
C THR A 70 13.95 -10.54 1.33
N ILE A 71 13.33 -10.63 2.52
CA ILE A 71 11.90 -10.31 2.70
C ILE A 71 11.76 -8.79 2.84
N TRP A 72 11.05 -8.20 1.89
CA TRP A 72 10.83 -6.76 1.84
C TRP A 72 9.47 -6.36 2.39
N THR A 73 9.42 -5.18 3.00
CA THR A 73 8.16 -4.60 3.50
C THR A 73 7.34 -4.00 2.35
N PRO A 74 6.02 -3.82 2.52
CA PRO A 74 5.17 -3.11 1.56
C PRO A 74 5.67 -1.71 1.20
N ALA A 75 6.31 -1.01 2.12
CA ALA A 75 6.88 0.32 1.89
C ALA A 75 7.99 0.30 0.83
N VAL A 76 8.80 -0.77 0.77
CA VAL A 76 9.84 -0.92 -0.24
C VAL A 76 9.21 -1.09 -1.63
N PHE A 77 8.20 -1.96 -1.76
CA PHE A 77 7.50 -2.15 -3.03
C PHE A 77 6.77 -0.89 -3.48
N TYR A 78 6.21 -0.12 -2.53
CA TYR A 78 5.65 1.19 -2.81
C TYR A 78 6.71 2.13 -3.40
N ALA A 79 7.91 2.19 -2.77
CA ALA A 79 9.02 3.00 -3.25
C ALA A 79 9.46 2.56 -4.65
N VAL A 80 9.59 1.25 -4.91
CA VAL A 80 9.93 0.71 -6.23
C VAL A 80 8.94 1.16 -7.31
N ALA A 81 7.64 1.02 -7.03
CA ALA A 81 6.58 1.30 -8.01
C ALA A 81 6.40 2.80 -8.31
N HIS A 82 6.69 3.68 -7.35
CA HIS A 82 6.38 5.10 -7.43
C HIS A 82 7.59 6.03 -7.58
N SER A 83 8.81 5.50 -7.53
CA SER A 83 10.02 6.30 -7.79
C SER A 83 10.08 6.79 -9.23
N THR A 84 10.43 8.05 -9.39
CA THR A 84 10.74 8.63 -10.71
C THR A 84 12.21 8.43 -11.08
N ARG A 85 13.08 8.37 -10.08
CA ARG A 85 14.52 8.14 -10.22
C ARG A 85 15.00 7.15 -9.18
N ILE A 86 15.80 6.19 -9.61
CA ILE A 86 16.39 5.15 -8.78
C ILE A 86 17.89 5.12 -9.04
N VAL A 87 18.71 5.22 -8.00
CA VAL A 87 20.16 5.12 -8.10
C VAL A 87 20.59 3.82 -7.41
N VAL A 88 21.31 2.97 -8.13
CA VAL A 88 21.86 1.72 -7.61
C VAL A 88 23.37 1.88 -7.45
N THR A 89 23.84 1.81 -6.22
CA THR A 89 25.26 1.79 -5.89
C THR A 89 25.71 0.35 -5.69
N ALA A 90 26.66 -0.11 -6.49
CA ALA A 90 27.18 -1.47 -6.44
C ALA A 90 28.65 -1.52 -6.80
N GLN A 91 29.39 -2.54 -6.31
CA GLN A 91 30.79 -2.74 -6.61
C GLN A 91 31.02 -3.29 -8.02
N SER A 92 30.09 -4.13 -8.50
CA SER A 92 30.20 -4.77 -9.79
C SER A 92 28.99 -4.47 -10.70
N GLY A 93 29.23 -4.55 -12.00
CA GLY A 93 28.15 -4.48 -12.96
C GLY A 93 27.13 -5.63 -12.81
N THR A 94 27.58 -6.81 -12.38
CA THR A 94 26.70 -7.95 -12.12
C THR A 94 25.70 -7.64 -11.01
N ASP A 95 26.16 -7.07 -9.91
CA ASP A 95 25.30 -6.69 -8.77
C ASP A 95 24.30 -5.61 -9.20
N PHE A 96 24.75 -4.65 -10.00
CA PHE A 96 23.87 -3.65 -10.60
C PHE A 96 22.76 -4.29 -11.45
N PHE A 97 23.12 -5.22 -12.35
CA PHE A 97 22.14 -5.85 -13.23
C PHE A 97 21.16 -6.74 -12.45
N ASN A 98 21.62 -7.43 -11.42
CA ASN A 98 20.76 -8.21 -10.54
C ASN A 98 19.73 -7.31 -9.82
N ALA A 99 20.21 -6.21 -9.23
CA ALA A 99 19.34 -5.21 -8.59
C ALA A 99 18.35 -4.59 -9.59
N LYS A 100 18.82 -4.23 -10.78
CA LYS A 100 17.99 -3.66 -11.85
C LYS A 100 16.90 -4.63 -12.31
N ASN A 101 17.23 -5.91 -12.47
CA ASN A 101 16.26 -6.94 -12.86
C ASN A 101 15.19 -7.11 -11.79
N TRP A 102 15.60 -7.20 -10.52
CA TRP A 102 14.69 -7.26 -9.39
C TRP A 102 13.76 -6.03 -9.35
N LEU A 103 14.30 -4.82 -9.50
CA LEU A 103 13.51 -3.58 -9.56
C LEU A 103 12.46 -3.62 -10.68
N ARG A 104 12.86 -4.04 -11.89
CA ARG A 104 11.94 -4.11 -13.04
C ARG A 104 10.84 -5.15 -12.85
N GLN A 105 11.17 -6.31 -12.29
CA GLN A 105 10.19 -7.35 -11.95
C GLN A 105 9.18 -6.89 -10.90
N ASN A 106 9.60 -5.99 -10.00
CA ASN A 106 8.74 -5.43 -8.95
C ASN A 106 8.10 -4.09 -9.33
N GLY A 107 8.07 -3.76 -10.63
CA GLY A 107 7.27 -2.65 -11.15
C GLY A 107 7.96 -1.29 -11.23
N ALA A 108 9.28 -1.22 -11.08
CA ALA A 108 10.02 0.02 -11.29
C ALA A 108 9.88 0.51 -12.73
N LYS A 109 9.34 1.72 -12.92
CA LYS A 109 9.19 2.39 -14.22
C LYS A 109 10.16 3.56 -14.40
N GLY A 110 10.65 4.12 -13.31
CA GLY A 110 11.57 5.25 -13.30
C GLY A 110 12.92 4.96 -13.94
N VAL A 111 13.73 5.99 -14.06
CA VAL A 111 15.11 5.89 -14.52
C VAL A 111 15.93 5.15 -13.47
N ILE A 112 16.71 4.15 -13.89
CA ILE A 112 17.62 3.41 -13.02
C ILE A 112 19.06 3.73 -13.44
N GLU A 113 19.77 4.39 -12.55
CA GLU A 113 21.16 4.83 -12.75
C GLU A 113 22.11 3.92 -11.98
N TYR A 114 23.26 3.64 -12.58
CA TYR A 114 24.36 2.92 -11.92
C TYR A 114 25.37 3.89 -11.35
N GLN A 115 25.67 3.73 -10.09
CA GLN A 115 26.75 4.44 -9.40
C GLN A 115 27.77 3.41 -8.88
N PRO A 116 28.93 3.27 -9.52
CA PRO A 116 29.95 2.34 -9.05
C PRO A 116 30.56 2.79 -7.71
N VAL A 117 30.79 1.81 -6.84
CA VAL A 117 31.52 2.03 -5.57
C VAL A 117 32.97 1.62 -5.79
N PHE A 118 33.89 2.57 -5.56
CA PHE A 118 35.31 2.34 -5.68
C PHE A 118 35.98 2.31 -4.29
N ASN A 119 37.04 1.54 -4.17
CA ASN A 119 37.92 1.53 -2.98
C ASN A 119 37.26 1.14 -1.64
N CYS A 120 36.24 0.32 -1.70
CA CYS A 120 35.60 -0.21 -0.49
C CYS A 120 35.78 -1.73 -0.42
N LEU A 121 36.75 -2.19 0.40
CA LEU A 121 37.05 -3.63 0.55
C LEU A 121 35.95 -4.40 1.31
N THR A 122 35.11 -3.71 2.06
CA THR A 122 34.07 -4.31 2.92
C THR A 122 32.65 -4.09 2.43
N CYS A 123 32.45 -3.29 1.36
CA CYS A 123 31.11 -3.00 0.82
C CYS A 123 30.60 -4.18 -0.02
N ARG A 124 30.06 -5.19 0.63
CA ARG A 124 29.45 -6.34 -0.06
C ARG A 124 27.98 -6.14 -0.43
N GLU A 125 27.40 -5.04 0.02
CA GLU A 125 25.97 -4.76 -0.19
C GLU A 125 25.77 -3.80 -1.36
N THR A 126 24.76 -4.10 -2.14
CA THR A 126 24.23 -3.17 -3.13
C THR A 126 23.18 -2.29 -2.47
N THR A 127 23.32 -0.98 -2.61
CA THR A 127 22.35 -0.04 -2.05
C THR A 127 21.54 0.60 -3.16
N ILE A 128 20.24 0.67 -2.96
CA ILE A 128 19.30 1.29 -3.88
C ILE A 128 18.71 2.52 -3.20
N TYR A 129 18.82 3.66 -3.86
CA TYR A 129 18.21 4.92 -3.44
C TYR A 129 17.02 5.22 -4.34
N PHE A 130 15.89 5.47 -3.71
CA PHE A 130 14.63 5.83 -4.36
C PHE A 130 14.37 7.31 -4.17
N SER A 131 13.90 7.98 -5.20
CA SER A 131 13.48 9.38 -5.13
C SER A 131 12.29 9.68 -6.03
N ARG A 132 11.48 10.59 -5.53
CA ARG A 132 10.34 11.17 -6.24
C ARG A 132 10.27 12.66 -6.01
#